data_15b6e37d2a5cb3997f6278eb0406e555
#
_entry.id   15b6e37d2a5cb3997f6278eb0406e555
#
_cell.length_a   1.000
_cell.length_b   1.000
_cell.length_c   1.000
_cell.angle_alpha   90.00
_cell.angle_beta   90.00
_cell.angle_gamma   90.00
#
_symmetry.space_group_name_H-M   'P 1'
#
loop_
_entity.id
_entity.type
_entity.pdbx_description
1 polymer ?
#
loop_
_entity_poly.entity_id
_entity_poly.type
_entity_poly.pdbx_seq_one_letter_code
_entity_poly.pdbx_strand_id
1 'polypeptide(L)'
;WSHMIKNKKKKSSFIAKLRNYFFTGIIVLVPIGFTLYLTVFLISVSSNLIPEEINPNNYLPFSIPGLEILLSIIFITFIGGLSLSFIGKKILQLINDLLKKIPVLRTIYSAIGQMTDSFANKKSGKKSVVLVEYPRKGSWAIGFATKDNKGEISKKTNKKLINVFVPTTPNPTSGFLLMFPRDEVIYLDMSFEEASKFIVSAGTSNPKN
;
A
#
# COMPACT_ATOMS: atom_id res chain seq x y z
N TRP A 1 44.53 -20.09 40.56
CA TRP A 1 43.75 -21.21 39.95
C TRP A 1 42.95 -20.63 38.80
N SER A 2 43.54 -20.76 37.61
CA SER A 2 43.01 -20.34 36.34
C SER A 2 42.18 -21.47 35.76
N HIS A 3 40.88 -21.34 35.71
CA HIS A 3 40.03 -22.25 34.95
C HIS A 3 39.99 -21.80 33.46
N MET A 4 40.78 -22.47 32.65
CA MET A 4 40.66 -22.42 31.17
C MET A 4 39.29 -22.99 30.77
N ILE A 5 38.40 -22.13 30.34
CA ILE A 5 37.17 -22.52 29.62
C ILE A 5 37.61 -22.95 28.21
N LYS A 6 37.80 -24.24 27.98
CA LYS A 6 37.96 -24.82 26.66
C LYS A 6 36.65 -24.64 25.86
N ASN A 7 36.65 -23.67 24.97
CA ASN A 7 35.59 -23.45 24.01
C ASN A 7 35.58 -24.61 22.99
N LYS A 8 34.83 -25.69 23.28
CA LYS A 8 34.59 -26.78 22.34
C LYS A 8 33.80 -26.24 21.15
N LYS A 9 34.47 -25.87 20.03
CA LYS A 9 33.83 -25.68 18.74
C LYS A 9 33.04 -26.95 18.39
N LYS A 10 31.73 -26.95 18.59
CA LYS A 10 30.82 -28.00 18.16
C LYS A 10 30.95 -28.14 16.64
N LYS A 11 31.55 -29.24 16.15
CA LYS A 11 31.55 -29.62 14.74
C LYS A 11 30.07 -29.68 14.30
N SER A 12 29.63 -28.74 13.48
CA SER A 12 28.26 -28.78 12.96
C SER A 12 28.11 -30.06 12.13
N SER A 13 27.09 -30.85 12.44
CA SER A 13 26.73 -32.03 11.67
C SER A 13 26.53 -31.66 10.21
N PHE A 14 26.92 -32.53 9.27
CA PHE A 14 26.67 -32.36 7.83
C PHE A 14 25.21 -32.01 7.54
N ILE A 15 24.28 -32.65 8.23
CA ILE A 15 22.84 -32.37 8.14
C ILE A 15 22.53 -30.94 8.57
N ALA A 16 23.18 -30.40 9.61
CA ALA A 16 22.94 -29.00 10.01
C ALA A 16 23.46 -28.00 8.98
N LYS A 17 24.57 -28.30 8.30
CA LYS A 17 25.06 -27.46 7.17
C LYS A 17 24.11 -27.51 5.99
N LEU A 18 23.63 -28.68 5.60
CA LEU A 18 22.69 -28.85 4.49
C LEU A 18 21.38 -28.12 4.75
N ARG A 19 20.85 -28.25 5.96
CA ARG A 19 19.67 -27.50 6.39
C ARG A 19 19.88 -26.00 6.30
N ASN A 20 21.01 -25.49 6.78
CA ASN A 20 21.31 -24.06 6.73
C ASN A 20 21.43 -23.57 5.28
N TYR A 21 22.08 -24.32 4.38
CA TYR A 21 22.15 -23.97 2.97
C TYR A 21 20.75 -23.94 2.31
N PHE A 22 19.90 -24.90 2.65
CA PHE A 22 18.52 -24.93 2.16
C PHE A 22 17.74 -23.69 2.59
N PHE A 23 17.75 -23.35 3.86
CA PHE A 23 17.04 -22.15 4.33
C PHE A 23 17.66 -20.85 3.78
N THR A 24 18.97 -20.78 3.68
CA THR A 24 19.63 -19.62 3.05
C THR A 24 19.23 -19.51 1.59
N GLY A 25 19.16 -20.62 0.86
CA GLY A 25 18.69 -20.66 -0.53
C GLY A 25 17.27 -20.14 -0.66
N ILE A 26 16.33 -20.57 0.20
CA ILE A 26 14.97 -20.05 0.23
C ILE A 26 14.95 -18.54 0.48
N ILE A 27 15.68 -18.06 1.49
CA ILE A 27 15.72 -16.63 1.85
C ILE A 27 16.22 -15.77 0.66
N VAL A 28 17.19 -16.28 -0.10
CA VAL A 28 17.70 -15.59 -1.29
C VAL A 28 16.73 -15.68 -2.47
N LEU A 29 16.10 -16.83 -2.67
CA LEU A 29 15.22 -17.05 -3.82
C LEU A 29 13.86 -16.38 -3.66
N VAL A 30 13.34 -16.20 -2.45
CA VAL A 30 12.01 -15.59 -2.21
C VAL A 30 11.92 -14.17 -2.79
N PRO A 31 12.84 -13.22 -2.51
CA PRO A 31 12.76 -11.89 -3.11
C PRO A 31 12.86 -11.91 -4.63
N ILE A 32 13.73 -12.76 -5.19
CA ILE A 32 13.92 -12.89 -6.64
C ILE A 32 12.65 -13.46 -7.28
N GLY A 33 12.13 -14.57 -6.74
CA GLY A 33 10.92 -15.21 -7.24
C GLY A 33 9.69 -14.29 -7.14
N PHE A 34 9.57 -13.55 -6.04
CA PHE A 34 8.49 -12.58 -5.86
C PHE A 34 8.59 -11.44 -6.88
N THR A 35 9.79 -10.91 -7.13
CA THR A 35 10.00 -9.85 -8.12
C THR A 35 9.64 -10.33 -9.53
N LEU A 36 10.09 -11.53 -9.90
CA LEU A 36 9.75 -12.12 -11.19
C LEU A 36 8.24 -12.36 -11.33
N TYR A 37 7.61 -12.92 -10.29
CA TYR A 37 6.16 -13.12 -10.26
C TYR A 37 5.41 -11.80 -10.42
N LEU A 38 5.79 -10.77 -9.67
CA LEU A 38 5.16 -9.45 -9.74
C LEU A 38 5.32 -8.84 -11.13
N THR A 39 6.49 -8.97 -11.75
CA THR A 39 6.75 -8.47 -13.11
C THR A 39 5.83 -9.15 -14.12
N VAL A 40 5.75 -10.49 -14.09
CA VAL A 40 4.86 -11.26 -14.99
C VAL A 40 3.39 -10.90 -14.74
N PHE A 41 3.00 -10.76 -13.48
CA PHE A 41 1.64 -10.34 -13.11
C PHE A 41 1.29 -8.96 -13.66
N LEU A 42 2.18 -7.97 -13.52
CA LEU A 42 1.96 -6.63 -14.05
C LEU A 42 1.86 -6.62 -15.58
N ILE A 43 2.70 -7.39 -16.27
CA ILE A 43 2.62 -7.56 -17.73
C ILE A 43 1.26 -8.17 -18.11
N SER A 44 0.84 -9.25 -17.45
CA SER A 44 -0.42 -9.91 -17.73
C SER A 44 -1.64 -9.01 -17.50
N VAL A 45 -1.66 -8.26 -16.39
CA VAL A 45 -2.73 -7.28 -16.13
C VAL A 45 -2.73 -6.18 -17.19
N SER A 46 -1.55 -5.70 -17.60
CA SER A 46 -1.41 -4.66 -18.63
C SER A 46 -1.88 -5.14 -19.99
N SER A 47 -1.56 -6.39 -20.37
CA SER A 47 -2.03 -6.99 -21.63
C SER A 47 -3.57 -7.09 -21.67
N ASN A 48 -4.18 -7.43 -20.54
CA ASN A 48 -5.65 -7.56 -20.46
C ASN A 48 -6.39 -6.20 -20.48
N LEU A 49 -5.70 -5.09 -20.23
CA LEU A 49 -6.27 -3.74 -20.32
C LEU A 49 -6.33 -3.24 -21.78
N ILE A 50 -5.55 -3.83 -22.68
CA ILE A 50 -5.48 -3.44 -24.09
C ILE A 50 -6.36 -4.40 -24.87
N PRO A 51 -7.38 -3.91 -25.62
CA PRO A 51 -8.15 -4.73 -26.53
C PRO A 51 -7.23 -5.48 -27.51
N GLU A 52 -7.54 -6.73 -27.80
CA GLU A 52 -6.72 -7.59 -28.68
C GLU A 52 -6.50 -6.97 -30.07
N GLU A 53 -7.48 -6.20 -30.54
CA GLU A 53 -7.45 -5.50 -31.84
C GLU A 53 -6.41 -4.37 -31.89
N ILE A 54 -5.98 -3.85 -30.75
CA ILE A 54 -5.04 -2.73 -30.64
C ILE A 54 -3.68 -3.21 -30.13
N ASN A 55 -3.57 -4.47 -29.72
CA ASN A 55 -2.33 -5.00 -29.17
C ASN A 55 -1.28 -5.21 -30.30
N PRO A 56 -0.19 -4.41 -30.34
CA PRO A 56 0.82 -4.52 -31.40
C PRO A 56 1.52 -5.87 -31.42
N ASN A 57 1.59 -6.58 -30.31
CA ASN A 57 2.22 -7.89 -30.25
C ASN A 57 1.48 -8.94 -31.10
N ASN A 58 0.20 -8.70 -31.45
CA ASN A 58 -0.56 -9.57 -32.34
C ASN A 58 -0.22 -9.35 -33.84
N TYR A 59 0.38 -8.19 -34.15
CA TYR A 59 0.72 -7.80 -35.54
C TYR A 59 2.22 -7.84 -35.79
N LEU A 60 3.06 -7.92 -34.77
CA LEU A 60 4.50 -7.98 -34.90
C LEU A 60 4.96 -9.44 -35.02
N PRO A 61 5.95 -9.75 -35.88
CA PRO A 61 6.52 -11.10 -36.01
C PRO A 61 7.31 -11.56 -34.77
N PHE A 62 7.51 -10.67 -33.79
CA PHE A 62 8.19 -10.94 -32.53
C PHE A 62 7.50 -10.18 -31.41
N SER A 63 7.34 -10.81 -30.26
CA SER A 63 6.79 -10.16 -29.08
C SER A 63 7.86 -9.31 -28.39
N ILE A 64 7.55 -8.05 -28.12
CA ILE A 64 8.43 -7.15 -27.36
C ILE A 64 7.95 -7.15 -25.89
N PRO A 65 8.68 -7.80 -24.98
CA PRO A 65 8.31 -7.81 -23.56
C PRO A 65 8.32 -6.38 -23.01
N GLY A 66 7.23 -5.99 -22.35
CA GLY A 66 7.09 -4.67 -21.74
C GLY A 66 6.45 -3.59 -22.64
N LEU A 67 6.22 -3.85 -23.92
CA LEU A 67 5.49 -2.93 -24.80
C LEU A 67 4.06 -2.69 -24.30
N GLU A 68 3.42 -3.73 -23.77
CA GLU A 68 2.08 -3.66 -23.19
C GLU A 68 2.02 -2.75 -21.96
N ILE A 69 3.08 -2.71 -21.15
CA ILE A 69 3.17 -1.80 -19.99
C ILE A 69 3.22 -0.34 -20.49
N LEU A 70 4.03 -0.05 -21.49
CA LEU A 70 4.14 1.29 -22.07
C LEU A 70 2.80 1.75 -22.65
N LEU A 71 2.16 0.89 -23.43
CA LEU A 71 0.84 1.17 -24.02
C LEU A 71 -0.23 1.35 -22.95
N SER A 72 -0.22 0.55 -21.89
CA SER A 72 -1.15 0.70 -20.77
C SER A 72 -0.98 2.04 -20.06
N ILE A 73 0.26 2.50 -19.87
CA ILE A 73 0.53 3.82 -19.29
C ILE A 73 -0.04 4.92 -20.19
N ILE A 74 0.20 4.83 -21.51
CA ILE A 74 -0.34 5.77 -22.48
C ILE A 74 -1.87 5.76 -22.46
N PHE A 75 -2.49 4.58 -22.46
CA PHE A 75 -3.94 4.40 -22.44
C PHE A 75 -4.57 4.98 -21.16
N ILE A 76 -4.01 4.67 -19.99
CA ILE A 76 -4.48 5.21 -18.71
C ILE A 76 -4.32 6.74 -18.68
N THR A 77 -3.19 7.25 -19.17
CA THR A 77 -2.95 8.70 -19.25
C THR A 77 -3.97 9.39 -20.18
N PHE A 78 -4.27 8.77 -21.31
CA PHE A 78 -5.27 9.26 -22.25
C PHE A 78 -6.68 9.28 -21.64
N ILE A 79 -7.10 8.21 -20.97
CA ILE A 79 -8.37 8.15 -20.23
C ILE A 79 -8.42 9.21 -19.14
N GLY A 80 -7.32 9.37 -18.37
CA GLY A 80 -7.21 10.41 -17.37
C GLY A 80 -7.37 11.81 -17.95
N GLY A 81 -6.72 12.09 -19.08
CA GLY A 81 -6.86 13.35 -19.82
C GLY A 81 -8.29 13.59 -20.34
N LEU A 82 -8.91 12.57 -20.93
CA LEU A 82 -10.30 12.62 -21.36
C LEU A 82 -11.25 12.90 -20.19
N SER A 83 -11.01 12.31 -19.03
CA SER A 83 -11.84 12.49 -17.82
C SER A 83 -11.86 13.94 -17.33
N LEU A 84 -10.80 14.70 -17.59
CA LEU A 84 -10.71 16.13 -17.27
C LEU A 84 -11.48 17.02 -18.27
N SER A 85 -11.78 16.51 -19.47
CA SER A 85 -12.53 17.21 -20.49
C SER A 85 -14.01 17.36 -20.11
N PHE A 86 -14.72 18.30 -20.75
CA PHE A 86 -16.16 18.49 -20.55
C PHE A 86 -16.96 17.22 -20.88
N ILE A 87 -16.61 16.54 -21.98
CA ILE A 87 -17.27 15.31 -22.44
C ILE A 87 -16.99 14.17 -21.44
N GLY A 88 -15.75 14.00 -20.99
CA GLY A 88 -15.37 12.98 -20.02
C GLY A 88 -16.08 13.15 -18.67
N LYS A 89 -16.20 14.39 -18.19
CA LYS A 89 -16.97 14.66 -16.97
C LYS A 89 -18.44 14.26 -17.10
N LYS A 90 -19.05 14.49 -18.26
CA LYS A 90 -20.44 14.12 -18.52
C LYS A 90 -20.61 12.60 -18.59
N ILE A 91 -19.66 11.88 -19.21
CA ILE A 91 -19.65 10.42 -19.25
C ILE A 91 -19.47 9.84 -17.83
N LEU A 92 -18.53 10.36 -17.06
CA LEU A 92 -18.31 9.94 -15.66
C LEU A 92 -19.54 10.18 -14.78
N GLN A 93 -20.27 11.29 -14.99
CA GLN A 93 -21.52 11.54 -14.30
C GLN A 93 -22.59 10.51 -14.66
N LEU A 94 -22.73 10.17 -15.95
CA LEU A 94 -23.67 9.13 -16.40
C LEU A 94 -23.32 7.76 -15.78
N ILE A 95 -22.05 7.38 -15.79
CA ILE A 95 -21.57 6.12 -15.15
C ILE A 95 -21.88 6.13 -13.65
N ASN A 96 -21.58 7.24 -12.97
CA ASN A 96 -21.89 7.40 -11.55
C ASN A 96 -23.39 7.26 -11.26
N ASP A 97 -24.23 7.84 -12.10
CA ASP A 97 -25.69 7.80 -11.91
C ASP A 97 -26.27 6.41 -12.21
N LEU A 98 -25.68 5.68 -13.16
CA LEU A 98 -26.01 4.27 -13.41
C LEU A 98 -25.60 3.39 -12.23
N LEU A 99 -24.37 3.54 -11.73
CA LEU A 99 -23.86 2.76 -10.60
C LEU A 99 -24.62 3.02 -9.29
N LYS A 100 -25.12 4.25 -9.11
CA LYS A 100 -25.98 4.60 -7.96
C LYS A 100 -27.32 3.86 -7.96
N LYS A 101 -27.81 3.41 -9.12
CA LYS A 101 -29.06 2.65 -9.23
C LYS A 101 -28.95 1.22 -8.72
N ILE A 102 -27.73 0.67 -8.61
CA ILE A 102 -27.49 -0.68 -8.15
C ILE A 102 -26.97 -0.60 -6.68
N PRO A 103 -27.78 -1.00 -5.67
CA PRO A 103 -27.48 -0.74 -4.27
C PRO A 103 -26.12 -1.26 -3.81
N VAL A 104 -25.73 -2.47 -4.22
CA VAL A 104 -24.45 -3.10 -3.81
C VAL A 104 -23.26 -2.39 -4.48
N LEU A 105 -23.34 -2.14 -5.78
CA LEU A 105 -22.26 -1.47 -6.52
C LEU A 105 -22.06 -0.02 -6.06
N ARG A 106 -23.13 0.67 -5.72
CA ARG A 106 -23.05 2.03 -5.16
C ARG A 106 -22.17 2.07 -3.91
N THR A 107 -22.37 1.14 -3.00
CA THR A 107 -21.62 1.10 -1.72
C THR A 107 -20.14 0.85 -1.98
N ILE A 108 -19.81 -0.13 -2.80
CA ILE A 108 -18.42 -0.48 -3.15
C ILE A 108 -17.75 0.67 -3.91
N TYR A 109 -18.40 1.19 -4.95
CA TYR A 109 -17.85 2.26 -5.77
C TYR A 109 -17.61 3.56 -4.98
N SER A 110 -18.57 3.95 -4.12
CA SER A 110 -18.38 5.14 -3.28
C SER A 110 -17.32 4.95 -2.21
N ALA A 111 -17.16 3.73 -1.66
CA ALA A 111 -16.10 3.44 -0.71
C ALA A 111 -14.71 3.54 -1.38
N ILE A 112 -14.53 2.92 -2.56
CA ILE A 112 -13.29 3.01 -3.35
C ILE A 112 -13.01 4.47 -3.75
N GLY A 113 -14.02 5.20 -4.22
CA GLY A 113 -13.88 6.62 -4.57
C GLY A 113 -13.41 7.47 -3.40
N GLN A 114 -14.01 7.29 -2.21
CA GLN A 114 -13.58 8.00 -1.00
C GLN A 114 -12.16 7.64 -0.57
N MET A 115 -11.75 6.38 -0.72
CA MET A 115 -10.36 5.97 -0.48
C MET A 115 -9.43 6.68 -1.46
N THR A 116 -9.74 6.63 -2.75
CA THR A 116 -8.94 7.27 -3.80
C THR A 116 -8.82 8.78 -3.58
N ASP A 117 -9.93 9.46 -3.27
CA ASP A 117 -9.93 10.89 -2.94
C ASP A 117 -9.07 11.22 -1.72
N SER A 118 -9.04 10.35 -0.73
CA SER A 118 -8.21 10.52 0.46
C SER A 118 -6.71 10.46 0.14
N PHE A 119 -6.32 9.64 -0.83
CA PHE A 119 -4.92 9.53 -1.30
C PHE A 119 -4.56 10.58 -2.37
N ALA A 120 -5.50 10.93 -3.25
CA ALA A 120 -5.26 11.88 -4.35
C ALA A 120 -5.24 13.35 -3.90
N ASN A 121 -5.91 13.68 -2.80
CA ASN A 121 -5.97 15.05 -2.28
C ASN A 121 -4.65 15.49 -1.63
N LYS A 122 -3.60 15.59 -2.43
CA LYS A 122 -2.32 16.26 -2.08
C LYS A 122 -2.48 17.76 -1.77
N LYS A 123 -3.69 18.34 -1.92
CA LYS A 123 -3.94 19.79 -1.72
C LYS A 123 -3.98 20.25 -0.27
N SER A 124 -4.09 19.34 0.69
CA SER A 124 -3.73 19.67 2.06
C SER A 124 -2.31 19.18 2.29
N GLY A 125 -1.34 20.05 2.13
CA GLY A 125 0.07 19.82 2.50
C GLY A 125 0.26 19.58 4.00
N LYS A 126 -0.66 18.90 4.63
CA LYS A 126 -0.61 18.46 6.01
C LYS A 126 -0.13 17.02 6.04
N LYS A 127 1.00 16.86 6.66
CA LYS A 127 1.59 15.61 7.12
C LYS A 127 0.46 14.65 7.51
N SER A 128 0.29 13.57 6.77
CA SER A 128 -0.73 12.56 7.08
C SER A 128 -0.19 11.45 7.98
N VAL A 129 1.13 11.36 8.12
CA VAL A 129 1.79 10.38 8.97
C VAL A 129 1.77 10.89 10.40
N VAL A 130 1.28 10.05 11.29
CA VAL A 130 1.11 10.39 12.71
C VAL A 130 1.63 9.30 13.61
N LEU A 131 1.99 9.70 14.82
CA LEU A 131 2.31 8.82 15.93
C LEU A 131 1.21 8.95 16.95
N VAL A 132 0.66 7.81 17.39
CA VAL A 132 -0.43 7.73 18.37
C VAL A 132 -0.13 6.72 19.46
N GLU A 133 -0.61 6.96 20.67
CA GLU A 133 -0.51 5.97 21.73
C GLU A 133 -1.55 4.85 21.53
N TYR A 134 -1.08 3.67 21.21
CA TYR A 134 -1.92 2.49 20.98
C TYR A 134 -1.11 1.20 21.16
N PRO A 135 -1.65 0.12 21.76
CA PRO A 135 -3.00 -0.03 22.32
C PRO A 135 -3.13 0.51 23.75
N ARG A 136 -2.05 0.96 24.36
CA ARG A 136 -2.03 1.48 25.75
C ARG A 136 -1.10 2.68 25.84
N LYS A 137 -1.24 3.42 26.92
CA LYS A 137 -0.39 4.54 27.27
C LYS A 137 1.09 4.11 27.33
N GLY A 138 1.98 4.88 26.73
CA GLY A 138 3.43 4.57 26.62
C GLY A 138 3.79 3.61 25.49
N SER A 139 2.83 3.05 24.75
CA SER A 139 3.09 2.29 23.51
C SER A 139 2.69 3.13 22.30
N TRP A 140 3.57 3.21 21.29
CA TRP A 140 3.39 4.08 20.14
C TRP A 140 3.19 3.29 18.86
N ALA A 141 2.25 3.75 18.05
CA ALA A 141 1.97 3.21 16.73
C ALA A 141 2.05 4.30 15.67
N ILE A 142 2.63 3.97 14.51
CA ILE A 142 2.58 4.82 13.33
C ILE A 142 1.24 4.58 12.64
N GLY A 143 0.57 5.67 12.28
CA GLY A 143 -0.68 5.65 11.54
C GLY A 143 -0.78 6.76 10.51
N PHE A 144 -1.89 6.73 9.79
CA PHE A 144 -2.21 7.73 8.78
C PHE A 144 -3.48 8.47 9.20
N ALA A 145 -3.35 9.75 9.50
CA ALA A 145 -4.49 10.63 9.77
C ALA A 145 -5.26 10.87 8.46
N THR A 146 -6.58 10.65 8.48
CA THR A 146 -7.42 10.78 7.28
C THR A 146 -8.30 12.02 7.32
N LYS A 147 -9.33 12.03 8.13
CA LYS A 147 -10.29 13.15 8.22
C LYS A 147 -10.70 13.40 9.66
N ASP A 148 -11.07 14.66 9.94
CA ASP A 148 -11.76 14.98 11.19
C ASP A 148 -13.09 14.24 11.24
N ASN A 149 -13.38 13.67 12.40
CA ASN A 149 -14.65 13.01 12.63
C ASN A 149 -15.73 14.06 12.87
N LYS A 150 -16.67 14.16 11.92
CA LYS A 150 -17.81 15.08 11.96
C LYS A 150 -19.08 14.26 11.93
N GLY A 151 -19.58 13.84 13.04
CA GLY A 151 -20.79 13.04 13.02
C GLY A 151 -21.26 12.63 14.40
N GLU A 152 -22.03 11.58 14.47
CA GLU A 152 -22.61 11.05 15.71
C GLU A 152 -21.53 10.72 16.74
N ILE A 153 -20.39 10.15 16.31
CA ILE A 153 -19.30 9.76 17.20
C ILE A 153 -18.72 10.97 17.92
N SER A 154 -18.42 12.05 17.17
CA SER A 154 -17.89 13.28 17.76
C SER A 154 -18.89 13.96 18.68
N LYS A 155 -20.18 13.90 18.33
CA LYS A 155 -21.26 14.44 19.19
C LYS A 155 -21.41 13.64 20.49
N LYS A 156 -21.38 12.32 20.42
CA LYS A 156 -21.52 11.45 21.60
C LYS A 156 -20.32 11.48 22.54
N THR A 157 -19.11 11.64 21.99
CA THR A 157 -17.88 11.75 22.81
C THR A 157 -17.62 13.15 23.31
N ASN A 158 -18.32 14.16 22.75
CA ASN A 158 -18.11 15.58 23.03
C ASN A 158 -16.64 16.02 22.84
N LYS A 159 -15.91 15.36 21.92
CA LYS A 159 -14.51 15.62 21.63
C LYS A 159 -14.32 15.86 20.13
N LYS A 160 -13.36 16.71 19.78
CA LYS A 160 -12.88 16.86 18.40
C LYS A 160 -11.95 15.71 18.08
N LEU A 161 -12.48 14.71 17.40
CA LEU A 161 -11.74 13.50 17.06
C LEU A 161 -11.21 13.57 15.62
N ILE A 162 -10.05 12.95 15.41
CA ILE A 162 -9.48 12.67 14.08
C ILE A 162 -9.44 11.17 13.86
N ASN A 163 -9.79 10.75 12.65
CA ASN A 163 -9.69 9.36 12.24
C ASN A 163 -8.25 9.03 11.85
N VAL A 164 -7.71 7.96 12.42
CA VAL A 164 -6.37 7.47 12.15
C VAL A 164 -6.45 6.01 11.73
N PHE A 165 -5.89 5.70 10.58
CA PHE A 165 -5.67 4.33 10.15
C PHE A 165 -4.32 3.86 10.66
N VAL A 166 -4.32 2.82 11.50
CA VAL A 166 -3.11 2.18 12.03
C VAL A 166 -2.94 0.85 11.32
N PRO A 167 -2.00 0.74 10.36
CA PRO A 167 -1.80 -0.46 9.56
C PRO A 167 -1.14 -1.59 10.35
N THR A 168 -1.35 -2.82 9.88
CA THR A 168 -0.64 -4.00 10.37
C THR A 168 0.70 -4.19 9.67
N THR A 169 1.61 -4.90 10.33
CA THR A 169 2.92 -5.28 9.82
C THR A 169 2.94 -6.79 9.54
N PRO A 170 3.54 -7.28 8.45
CA PRO A 170 4.14 -6.54 7.32
C PRO A 170 3.15 -6.12 6.21
N ASN A 171 1.85 -6.43 6.38
CA ASN A 171 0.83 -6.12 5.40
C ASN A 171 0.11 -4.81 5.76
N PRO A 172 0.43 -3.67 5.11
CA PRO A 172 -0.17 -2.37 5.42
C PRO A 172 -1.56 -2.17 4.82
N THR A 173 -2.09 -3.14 4.05
CA THR A 173 -3.43 -3.04 3.45
C THR A 173 -4.55 -3.32 4.46
N SER A 174 -4.23 -3.96 5.57
CA SER A 174 -5.11 -4.18 6.72
C SER A 174 -4.66 -3.36 7.93
N GLY A 175 -5.55 -3.15 8.89
CA GLY A 175 -5.26 -2.36 10.08
C GLY A 175 -6.50 -2.01 10.88
N PHE A 176 -6.35 -1.07 11.78
CA PHE A 176 -7.41 -0.58 12.64
C PHE A 176 -7.78 0.85 12.28
N LEU A 177 -9.08 1.14 12.25
CA LEU A 177 -9.56 2.51 12.23
C LEU A 177 -9.79 2.96 13.67
N LEU A 178 -8.96 3.88 14.13
CA LEU A 178 -9.03 4.42 15.48
C LEU A 178 -9.37 5.92 15.41
N MET A 179 -9.90 6.44 16.50
CA MET A 179 -10.29 7.84 16.63
C MET A 179 -9.64 8.42 17.87
N PHE A 180 -8.80 9.42 17.68
CA PHE A 180 -8.07 10.07 18.75
C PHE A 180 -8.51 11.51 18.92
N PRO A 181 -8.48 12.06 20.13
CA PRO A 181 -8.49 13.51 20.33
C PRO A 181 -7.36 14.13 19.52
N ARG A 182 -7.64 15.28 18.91
CA ARG A 182 -6.70 15.90 17.96
C ARG A 182 -5.40 16.35 18.63
N ASP A 183 -5.45 16.67 19.90
CA ASP A 183 -4.35 17.07 20.77
C ASP A 183 -3.49 15.88 21.23
N GLU A 184 -3.98 14.66 21.12
CA GLU A 184 -3.23 13.43 21.44
C GLU A 184 -2.49 12.84 20.24
N VAL A 185 -2.60 13.45 19.04
CA VAL A 185 -1.97 12.97 17.80
C VAL A 185 -0.73 13.78 17.48
N ILE A 186 0.41 13.12 17.34
CA ILE A 186 1.68 13.74 16.99
C ILE A 186 1.90 13.57 15.47
N TYR A 187 1.99 14.68 14.74
CA TYR A 187 2.27 14.67 13.32
C TYR A 187 3.77 14.54 13.06
N LEU A 188 4.13 13.61 12.19
CA LEU A 188 5.53 13.38 11.82
C LEU A 188 5.89 14.08 10.51
N ASP A 189 7.16 14.43 10.36
CA ASP A 189 7.71 15.00 9.13
C ASP A 189 7.96 13.94 8.04
N MET A 190 7.83 12.69 8.41
CA MET A 190 8.02 11.52 7.58
C MET A 190 7.03 11.50 6.42
N SER A 191 7.51 11.15 5.21
CA SER A 191 6.64 10.93 4.05
C SER A 191 5.82 9.65 4.19
N PHE A 192 4.74 9.55 3.42
CA PHE A 192 3.92 8.34 3.34
C PHE A 192 4.76 7.12 2.92
N GLU A 193 5.68 7.32 1.98
CA GLU A 193 6.56 6.25 1.47
C GLU A 193 7.52 5.75 2.54
N GLU A 194 8.16 6.65 3.30
CA GLU A 194 9.06 6.29 4.40
C GLU A 194 8.32 5.56 5.51
N ALA A 195 7.13 6.04 5.90
CA ALA A 195 6.30 5.38 6.89
C ALA A 195 5.87 3.98 6.43
N SER A 196 5.44 3.84 5.17
CA SER A 196 5.05 2.55 4.59
C SER A 196 6.21 1.57 4.58
N LYS A 197 7.41 2.01 4.18
CA LYS A 197 8.62 1.19 4.20
C LYS A 197 8.97 0.72 5.62
N PHE A 198 8.86 1.62 6.60
CA PHE A 198 9.09 1.30 8.01
C PHE A 198 8.11 0.24 8.52
N ILE A 199 6.82 0.37 8.19
CA ILE A 199 5.76 -0.57 8.57
C ILE A 199 5.98 -1.94 7.92
N VAL A 200 6.22 -1.98 6.59
CA VAL A 200 6.44 -3.23 5.84
C VAL A 200 7.67 -3.97 6.33
N SER A 201 8.72 -3.23 6.69
CA SER A 201 9.97 -3.79 7.20
C SER A 201 9.92 -4.19 8.68
N ALA A 202 8.77 -4.09 9.35
CA ALA A 202 8.63 -4.32 10.79
C ALA A 202 9.60 -3.48 11.63
N GLY A 203 9.85 -2.24 11.22
CA GLY A 203 10.72 -1.31 11.94
C GLY A 203 12.23 -1.54 11.72
N THR A 204 12.63 -2.41 10.81
CA THR A 204 14.05 -2.67 10.53
C THR A 204 14.68 -1.63 9.61
N SER A 205 13.89 -0.91 8.81
CA SER A 205 14.36 0.22 8.01
C SER A 205 14.25 1.51 8.83
N ASN A 206 15.37 2.18 9.11
CA ASN A 206 15.31 3.48 9.76
C ASN A 206 14.76 4.53 8.79
N PRO A 207 13.80 5.36 9.22
CA PRO A 207 13.45 6.57 8.50
C PRO A 207 14.68 7.46 8.38
N LYS A 208 14.85 8.14 7.26
CA LYS A 208 15.91 9.14 7.12
C LYS A 208 15.58 10.31 8.05
N ASN A 209 16.59 10.71 8.84
CA ASN A 209 16.56 11.95 9.61
C ASN A 209 16.50 13.15 8.67
#